data_6f911770a7680d56f9e1192748c521d0
#
_entry.id   6f911770a7680d56f9e1192748c521d0
#
_cell.length_a   1.000
_cell.length_b   1.000
_cell.length_c   1.000
_cell.angle_alpha   90.00
_cell.angle_beta   90.00
_cell.angle_gamma   90.00
#
_symmetry.space_group_name_H-M   'P 1'
#
loop_
_entity.id
_entity.type
_entity.pdbx_description
1 polymer ?
#
loop_
_entity_poly.entity_id
_entity_poly.type
_entity_poly.pdbx_seq_one_letter_code
_entity_poly.pdbx_strand_id
1 'polypeptide(L)'
;MDIETLKYPIGKPKIPAKIESTHIENWIQTIRQFPLLVSTEVIPLTAKELRYKYRPEGWTIQQVVGHCIDSHMNSITRFKLALTEDNPTI
;
A
#
# COMPACT_ATOMS: atom_id res chain seq x y z
N MET A 1 -17.88 -15.05 5.99
CA MET A 1 -17.15 -13.80 6.24
C MET A 1 -17.83 -12.69 5.45
N ASP A 2 -18.19 -11.61 6.08
CA ASP A 2 -18.88 -10.53 5.37
C ASP A 2 -17.94 -9.72 4.49
N ILE A 3 -18.53 -8.92 3.61
CA ILE A 3 -17.76 -8.19 2.60
C ILE A 3 -16.91 -7.08 3.20
N GLU A 4 -17.35 -6.45 4.30
CA GLU A 4 -16.56 -5.43 4.99
C GLU A 4 -15.29 -6.01 5.59
N THR A 5 -15.35 -7.21 6.16
CA THR A 5 -14.17 -7.91 6.67
C THR A 5 -13.19 -8.23 5.54
N LEU A 6 -13.69 -8.60 4.35
CA LEU A 6 -12.85 -8.90 3.20
C LEU A 6 -12.21 -7.63 2.61
N LYS A 7 -12.92 -6.50 2.65
CA LYS A 7 -12.39 -5.21 2.18
C LYS A 7 -11.34 -4.64 3.12
N TYR A 8 -11.53 -4.81 4.41
CA TYR A 8 -10.68 -4.22 5.45
C TYR A 8 -10.21 -5.29 6.44
N PRO A 9 -9.41 -6.26 5.98
CA PRO A 9 -9.04 -7.42 6.80
C PRO A 9 -8.25 -7.05 8.06
N ILE A 10 -7.53 -5.94 8.04
CA ILE A 10 -6.80 -5.42 9.20
C ILE A 10 -7.42 -4.13 9.76
N GLY A 11 -8.65 -3.82 9.33
CA GLY A 11 -9.36 -2.61 9.74
C GLY A 11 -9.03 -1.41 8.85
N LYS A 12 -9.72 -0.30 9.12
CA LYS A 12 -9.49 0.94 8.39
C LYS A 12 -8.31 1.71 8.97
N PRO A 13 -7.62 2.55 8.15
CA PRO A 13 -6.52 3.36 8.66
C PRO A 13 -6.95 4.24 9.83
N LYS A 14 -6.10 4.33 10.84
CA LYS A 14 -6.31 5.23 11.98
C LYS A 14 -5.13 6.20 12.04
N ILE A 15 -5.44 7.50 11.93
CA ILE A 15 -4.43 8.54 11.99
C ILE A 15 -4.36 9.06 13.43
N PRO A 16 -3.16 9.10 14.06
CA PRO A 16 -3.02 9.67 15.40
C PRO A 16 -3.51 11.12 15.44
N ALA A 17 -4.11 11.53 16.58
CA ALA A 17 -4.54 12.92 16.77
C ALA A 17 -3.36 13.90 16.69
N LYS A 18 -2.17 13.46 17.16
CA LYS A 18 -0.92 14.20 17.04
C LYS A 18 0.13 13.27 16.42
N ILE A 19 0.72 13.72 15.31
CA ILE A 19 1.78 12.98 14.64
C ILE A 19 3.11 13.30 15.31
N GLU A 20 3.78 12.28 15.82
CA GLU A 20 5.09 12.40 16.49
C GLU A 20 6.17 11.80 15.60
N SER A 21 7.44 12.09 15.94
CA SER A 21 8.59 11.58 15.18
C SER A 21 8.63 10.05 15.14
N THR A 22 8.21 9.38 16.21
CA THR A 22 8.14 7.92 16.27
C THR A 22 7.15 7.35 15.26
N HIS A 23 6.02 8.02 15.05
CA HIS A 23 5.07 7.64 14.01
C HIS A 23 5.71 7.70 12.63
N ILE A 24 6.39 8.80 12.33
CA ILE A 24 7.04 9.01 11.03
C ILE A 24 8.14 7.95 10.80
N GLU A 25 8.96 7.68 11.80
CA GLU A 25 9.99 6.64 11.72
C GLU A 25 9.41 5.26 11.43
N ASN A 26 8.32 4.90 12.12
CA ASN A 26 7.64 3.62 11.93
C ASN A 26 7.03 3.52 10.53
N TRP A 27 6.42 4.58 10.03
CA TRP A 27 5.84 4.61 8.68
C TRP A 27 6.93 4.48 7.61
N ILE A 28 8.07 5.14 7.79
CA ILE A 28 9.22 5.01 6.89
C ILE A 28 9.73 3.57 6.86
N GLN A 29 9.85 2.92 8.02
CA GLN A 29 10.25 1.51 8.09
C GLN A 29 9.26 0.59 7.39
N THR A 30 7.96 0.83 7.55
CA THR A 30 6.92 0.08 6.87
C THR A 30 7.08 0.17 5.35
N ILE A 31 7.28 1.39 4.82
CA ILE A 31 7.49 1.60 3.39
C ILE A 31 8.79 0.93 2.92
N ARG A 32 9.86 1.03 3.71
CA ARG A 32 11.17 0.43 3.39
C ARG A 32 11.09 -1.09 3.27
N GLN A 33 10.35 -1.74 4.17
CA GLN A 33 10.23 -3.19 4.22
C GLN A 33 9.20 -3.75 3.24
N PHE A 34 8.29 -2.91 2.75
CA PHE A 34 7.15 -3.33 1.95
C PHE A 34 7.53 -4.13 0.70
N PRO A 35 8.51 -3.71 -0.13
CA PRO A 35 8.87 -4.48 -1.33
C PRO A 35 9.31 -5.90 -1.01
N LEU A 36 10.10 -6.10 0.04
CA LEU A 36 10.55 -7.44 0.45
C LEU A 36 9.38 -8.28 0.94
N LEU A 37 8.50 -7.70 1.76
CA LEU A 37 7.32 -8.41 2.27
C LEU A 37 6.40 -8.85 1.14
N VAL A 38 6.13 -7.97 0.18
CA VAL A 38 5.31 -8.29 -0.99
C VAL A 38 5.97 -9.38 -1.83
N SER A 39 7.27 -9.25 -2.11
CA SER A 39 8.01 -10.26 -2.89
C SER A 39 7.94 -11.63 -2.22
N THR A 40 8.13 -11.69 -0.90
CA THR A 40 8.08 -12.93 -0.15
C THR A 40 6.73 -13.63 -0.28
N GLU A 41 5.64 -12.87 -0.28
CA GLU A 41 4.29 -13.42 -0.39
C GLU A 41 3.92 -13.80 -1.83
N VAL A 42 4.42 -13.08 -2.83
CA VAL A 42 3.98 -13.18 -4.22
C VAL A 42 4.82 -14.13 -5.06
N ILE A 43 6.14 -14.21 -4.83
CA ILE A 43 7.04 -15.05 -5.62
C ILE A 43 6.59 -16.52 -5.65
N PRO A 44 6.15 -17.15 -4.53
CA PRO A 44 5.70 -18.53 -4.56
C PRO A 44 4.38 -18.78 -5.30
N LEU A 45 3.64 -17.71 -5.65
CA LEU A 45 2.31 -17.87 -6.23
C LEU A 45 2.38 -18.30 -7.70
N THR A 46 1.45 -19.17 -8.10
CA THR A 46 1.29 -19.57 -9.50
C THR A 46 0.54 -18.48 -10.28
N ALA A 47 0.60 -18.56 -11.61
CA ALA A 47 -0.18 -17.64 -12.46
C ALA A 47 -1.69 -17.73 -12.16
N LYS A 48 -2.18 -18.92 -11.82
CA LYS A 48 -3.58 -19.12 -11.44
C LYS A 48 -3.90 -18.41 -10.13
N GLU A 49 -3.02 -18.54 -9.13
CA GLU A 49 -3.21 -17.91 -7.82
C GLU A 49 -3.15 -16.39 -7.92
N LEU A 50 -2.31 -15.83 -8.78
CA LEU A 50 -2.25 -14.38 -9.03
C LEU A 50 -3.55 -13.82 -9.59
N ARG A 51 -4.42 -14.65 -10.15
CA ARG A 51 -5.74 -14.26 -10.65
C ARG A 51 -6.84 -14.39 -9.62
N TYR A 52 -6.56 -14.88 -8.42
CA TYR A 52 -7.55 -14.95 -7.35
C TYR A 52 -7.92 -13.54 -6.90
N LYS A 53 -9.21 -13.35 -6.64
CA LYS A 53 -9.76 -12.08 -6.13
C LYS A 53 -9.84 -12.15 -4.61
N TYR A 54 -9.54 -11.05 -3.94
CA TYR A 54 -9.64 -10.99 -2.47
C TYR A 54 -11.08 -10.86 -1.97
N ARG A 55 -12.01 -10.53 -2.85
CA ARG A 55 -13.44 -10.48 -2.56
C ARG A 55 -14.25 -10.55 -3.87
N PRO A 56 -15.57 -10.83 -3.79
CA PRO A 56 -16.45 -10.69 -4.97
C PRO A 56 -16.34 -9.26 -5.54
N GLU A 57 -16.22 -9.15 -6.86
CA GLU A 57 -16.06 -7.88 -7.58
C GLU A 57 -14.78 -7.11 -7.21
N GLY A 58 -13.90 -7.72 -6.44
CA GLY A 58 -12.62 -7.13 -6.09
C GLY A 58 -11.56 -7.35 -7.15
N TRP A 59 -10.38 -6.75 -6.92
CA TRP A 59 -9.22 -6.94 -7.77
C TRP A 59 -8.59 -8.31 -7.54
N THR A 60 -7.89 -8.78 -8.57
CA THR A 60 -7.01 -9.94 -8.43
C THR A 60 -5.77 -9.56 -7.62
N ILE A 61 -5.05 -10.57 -7.12
CA ILE A 61 -3.77 -10.35 -6.42
C ILE A 61 -2.81 -9.60 -7.33
N GLN A 62 -2.74 -9.97 -8.61
CA GLN A 62 -1.87 -9.30 -9.59
C GLN A 62 -2.22 -7.80 -9.74
N GLN A 63 -3.50 -7.47 -9.78
CA GLN A 63 -3.95 -6.08 -9.86
C GLN A 63 -3.60 -5.29 -8.61
N VAL A 64 -3.74 -5.89 -7.43
CA VAL A 64 -3.36 -5.23 -6.17
C VAL A 64 -1.86 -4.92 -6.16
N VAL A 65 -1.02 -5.86 -6.57
CA VAL A 65 0.43 -5.64 -6.65
C VAL A 65 0.75 -4.53 -7.65
N GLY A 66 0.11 -4.54 -8.82
CA GLY A 66 0.29 -3.48 -9.83
C GLY A 66 -0.12 -2.11 -9.31
N HIS A 67 -1.23 -2.04 -8.57
CA HIS A 67 -1.67 -0.80 -7.93
C HIS A 67 -0.64 -0.28 -6.93
N CYS A 68 -0.03 -1.17 -6.13
CA CYS A 68 1.00 -0.78 -5.17
C CYS A 68 2.22 -0.16 -5.87
N ILE A 69 2.62 -0.69 -7.03
CA ILE A 69 3.72 -0.13 -7.82
C ILE A 69 3.38 1.30 -8.25
N ASP A 70 2.21 1.50 -8.84
CA ASP A 70 1.78 2.83 -9.31
C ASP A 70 1.62 3.81 -8.15
N SER A 71 1.05 3.36 -7.05
CA SER A 71 0.87 4.18 -5.85
C SER A 71 2.20 4.66 -5.28
N HIS A 72 3.20 3.78 -5.23
CA HIS A 72 4.54 4.14 -4.74
C HIS A 72 5.25 5.11 -5.68
N MET A 73 5.12 4.94 -6.98
CA MET A 73 5.67 5.88 -7.96
C MET A 73 5.05 7.27 -7.81
N ASN A 74 3.75 7.34 -7.68
CA ASN A 74 3.03 8.60 -7.44
C ASN A 74 3.45 9.24 -6.10
N SER A 75 3.64 8.44 -5.06
CA SER A 75 4.08 8.92 -3.75
C SER A 75 5.46 9.54 -3.82
N ILE A 76 6.41 8.92 -4.52
CA ILE A 76 7.76 9.47 -4.70
C ILE A 76 7.68 10.84 -5.36
N THR A 77 6.88 10.98 -6.42
CA THR A 77 6.69 12.25 -7.11
C THR A 77 6.14 13.31 -6.18
N ARG A 78 5.12 12.98 -5.40
CA ARG A 78 4.49 13.91 -4.44
C ARG A 78 5.47 14.36 -3.36
N PHE A 79 6.25 13.43 -2.79
CA PHE A 79 7.28 13.77 -1.81
C PHE A 79 8.32 14.71 -2.39
N LYS A 80 8.81 14.43 -3.60
CA LYS A 80 9.79 15.29 -4.27
C LYS A 80 9.24 16.69 -4.50
N LEU A 81 8.01 16.81 -4.98
CA LEU A 81 7.36 18.11 -5.18
C LEU A 81 7.20 18.87 -3.86
N ALA A 82 6.73 18.21 -2.82
CA ALA A 82 6.54 18.83 -1.51
C ALA A 82 7.84 19.33 -0.89
N LEU A 83 8.95 18.63 -1.14
CA LEU A 83 10.26 18.98 -0.58
C LEU A 83 11.01 20.03 -1.41
N THR A 84 10.69 20.20 -2.68
CA THR A 84 11.47 21.04 -3.61
C THR A 84 10.74 22.26 -4.13
N GLU A 85 9.41 22.30 -4.03
CA GLU A 85 8.60 23.41 -4.55
C GLU A 85 7.79 24.03 -3.42
N ASP A 86 7.48 25.33 -3.56
CA ASP A 86 6.63 26.04 -2.62
C ASP A 86 5.17 25.81 -3.00
N ASN A 87 4.42 25.18 -2.09
CA ASN A 87 2.99 24.92 -2.23
C ASN A 87 2.60 24.32 -3.59
N PRO A 88 3.21 23.17 -3.99
CA PRO A 88 2.96 22.58 -5.29
C PRO A 88 1.54 22.02 -5.41
N THR A 89 1.03 21.96 -6.65
CA THR A 89 -0.19 21.22 -6.96
C THR A 89 0.16 19.74 -7.07
N ILE A 90 -0.51 18.95 -6.26
CA ILE A 90 -0.24 17.51 -6.19
C ILE A 90 -1.42 16.72 -6.76
#